data_8b49e00f73fd4311e1db6f7d1097d6f6
#
_entry.id   8b49e00f73fd4311e1db6f7d1097d6f6
#
_cell.length_a   1.000
_cell.length_b   1.000
_cell.length_c   1.000
_cell.angle_alpha   90.00
_cell.angle_beta   90.00
_cell.angle_gamma   90.00
#
_symmetry.space_group_name_H-M   'P 1'
#
loop_
_entity.id
_entity.type
_entity.pdbx_description
1 polymer ?
#
loop_
_entity_poly.entity_id
_entity_poly.type
_entity_poly.pdbx_seq_one_letter_code
_entity_poly.pdbx_strand_id
1 'polypeptide(L)'
;MKISAVEVKPGMIIEHKNDYWNVLKAQHVKPGKGGAFNQVELKSITKGTKLNERFRSSETIEKAELEEKKFNFLYLDEENCHFMENKTFEQISIPKSLTEEKFKLLKENLEVSISFMDEKPLSIELPNNVECIVDITDAAIKGQTAASSYKPATLDNGLKINVPPFVESGDKIILDTRTLEYVKKIN
;
A
#
# COMPACT_ATOMS: atom_id res chain seq x y z
N MET A 1 13.33 -11.88 14.56
CA MET A 1 13.50 -13.18 15.25
C MET A 1 14.43 -14.07 14.43
N LYS A 2 15.46 -14.68 15.06
CA LYS A 2 16.42 -15.56 14.35
C LYS A 2 15.87 -16.97 14.21
N ILE A 3 15.87 -17.49 13.00
CA ILE A 3 15.46 -18.87 12.66
C ILE A 3 16.55 -19.57 11.86
N SER A 4 16.54 -20.90 11.85
CA SER A 4 17.43 -21.66 10.98
C SER A 4 16.94 -21.57 9.52
N ALA A 5 17.87 -21.58 8.57
CA ALA A 5 17.52 -21.57 7.15
C ALA A 5 16.60 -22.71 6.72
N VAL A 6 16.60 -23.84 7.43
CA VAL A 6 15.71 -25.00 7.19
C VAL A 6 14.25 -24.67 7.52
N GLU A 7 14.03 -23.72 8.45
CA GLU A 7 12.69 -23.34 8.92
C GLU A 7 12.01 -22.31 8.00
N VAL A 8 12.76 -21.74 7.04
CA VAL A 8 12.22 -20.78 6.08
C VAL A 8 11.17 -21.45 5.18
N LYS A 9 9.96 -20.89 5.16
CA LYS A 9 8.81 -21.37 4.41
C LYS A 9 8.18 -20.29 3.56
N PRO A 10 7.46 -20.61 2.48
CA PRO A 10 6.68 -19.67 1.70
C PRO A 10 5.72 -18.86 2.59
N GLY A 11 5.60 -17.57 2.30
CA GLY A 11 4.79 -16.61 3.06
C GLY A 11 5.51 -15.96 4.23
N MET A 12 6.69 -16.44 4.63
CA MET A 12 7.51 -15.75 5.62
C MET A 12 8.16 -14.51 5.03
N ILE A 13 8.42 -13.52 5.90
CA ILE A 13 9.24 -12.37 5.57
C ILE A 13 10.58 -12.53 6.27
N ILE A 14 11.65 -12.35 5.52
CA ILE A 14 13.02 -12.43 6.02
C ILE A 14 13.79 -11.15 5.70
N GLU A 15 14.69 -10.76 6.59
CA GLU A 15 15.68 -9.72 6.33
C GLU A 15 16.90 -10.36 5.65
N HIS A 16 17.28 -9.83 4.49
CA HIS A 16 18.44 -10.29 3.73
C HIS A 16 19.00 -9.16 2.86
N LYS A 17 20.32 -8.98 2.86
CA LYS A 17 21.01 -7.93 2.07
C LYS A 17 20.44 -6.52 2.30
N ASN A 18 20.14 -6.18 3.55
CA ASN A 18 19.58 -4.88 3.96
C ASN A 18 18.22 -4.57 3.28
N ASP A 19 17.44 -5.59 3.00
CA ASP A 19 16.09 -5.46 2.46
C ASP A 19 15.17 -6.54 3.07
N TYR A 20 13.85 -6.32 2.99
CA TYR A 20 12.86 -7.27 3.43
C TYR A 20 12.30 -8.04 2.24
N TRP A 21 12.25 -9.36 2.38
CA TRP A 21 11.90 -10.28 1.31
C TRP A 21 10.76 -11.19 1.72
N ASN A 22 9.72 -11.23 0.89
CA ASN A 22 8.69 -12.26 0.99
C ASN A 22 9.20 -13.55 0.33
N VAL A 23 9.15 -14.66 1.06
CA VAL A 23 9.52 -15.99 0.57
C VAL A 23 8.39 -16.51 -0.32
N LEU A 24 8.63 -16.59 -1.61
CA LEU A 24 7.66 -17.15 -2.57
C LEU A 24 7.72 -18.67 -2.63
N LYS A 25 8.94 -19.23 -2.62
CA LYS A 25 9.20 -20.67 -2.63
C LYS A 25 10.38 -21.02 -1.73
N ALA A 26 10.32 -22.18 -1.09
CA ALA A 26 11.42 -22.73 -0.33
C ALA A 26 11.51 -24.25 -0.61
N GLN A 27 12.71 -24.70 -0.95
CA GLN A 27 12.97 -26.10 -1.25
C GLN A 27 14.23 -26.56 -0.52
N HIS A 28 14.04 -27.47 0.43
CA HIS A 28 15.14 -28.10 1.12
C HIS A 28 15.77 -29.19 0.26
N VAL A 29 17.07 -29.06 0.01
CA VAL A 29 17.84 -29.98 -0.83
C VAL A 29 18.92 -30.64 0.03
N LYS A 30 18.91 -31.99 0.05
CA LYS A 30 19.93 -32.81 0.68
C LYS A 30 20.70 -33.56 -0.42
N PRO A 31 21.82 -33.00 -0.90
CA PRO A 31 22.63 -33.71 -1.89
C PRO A 31 23.30 -34.92 -1.23
N GLY A 32 23.57 -35.97 -2.01
CA GLY A 32 24.23 -37.21 -1.52
C GLY A 32 25.66 -36.97 -1.03
N LYS A 33 26.33 -35.95 -1.52
CA LYS A 33 27.65 -35.45 -1.06
C LYS A 33 27.56 -33.93 -0.90
N GLY A 34 27.95 -33.43 0.28
CA GLY A 34 27.91 -32.00 0.64
C GLY A 34 26.85 -31.68 1.70
N GLY A 35 26.87 -30.46 2.18
CA GLY A 35 25.92 -29.95 3.18
C GLY A 35 24.54 -29.72 2.61
N ALA A 36 23.49 -29.97 3.40
CA ALA A 36 22.11 -29.61 3.04
C ALA A 36 21.95 -28.11 2.95
N PHE A 37 21.09 -27.65 2.03
CA PHE A 37 20.76 -26.25 1.86
C PHE A 37 19.27 -26.04 1.56
N ASN A 38 18.78 -24.84 1.80
CA ASN A 38 17.46 -24.42 1.41
C ASN A 38 17.58 -23.44 0.23
N GLN A 39 16.96 -23.77 -0.90
CA GLN A 39 16.88 -22.91 -2.06
C GLN A 39 15.57 -22.16 -1.99
N VAL A 40 15.64 -20.83 -2.00
CA VAL A 40 14.47 -19.96 -1.83
C VAL A 40 14.35 -18.99 -2.98
N GLU A 41 13.10 -18.76 -3.40
CA GLU A 41 12.71 -17.68 -4.30
C GLU A 41 12.12 -16.56 -3.45
N LEU A 42 12.69 -15.38 -3.54
CA LEU A 42 12.37 -14.21 -2.75
C LEU A 42 11.81 -13.10 -3.64
N LYS A 43 10.89 -12.31 -3.09
CA LYS A 43 10.42 -11.06 -3.70
C LYS A 43 10.63 -9.92 -2.72
N SER A 44 11.41 -8.91 -3.13
CA SER A 44 11.59 -7.70 -2.32
C SER A 44 10.24 -7.02 -2.07
N ILE A 45 9.99 -6.66 -0.82
CA ILE A 45 8.77 -5.95 -0.42
C ILE A 45 8.87 -4.49 -0.86
N THR A 46 10.07 -3.91 -0.77
CA THR A 46 10.30 -2.49 -1.09
C THR A 46 10.43 -2.23 -2.58
N LYS A 47 11.11 -3.12 -3.32
CA LYS A 47 11.47 -2.93 -4.74
C LYS A 47 10.67 -3.79 -5.70
N GLY A 48 9.95 -4.81 -5.21
CA GLY A 48 9.21 -5.76 -6.04
C GLY A 48 10.07 -6.72 -6.88
N THR A 49 11.40 -6.61 -6.82
CA THR A 49 12.35 -7.46 -7.57
C THR A 49 12.38 -8.87 -7.02
N LYS A 50 12.69 -9.85 -7.88
CA LYS A 50 12.85 -11.25 -7.47
C LYS A 50 14.33 -11.61 -7.32
N LEU A 51 14.61 -12.49 -6.35
CA LEU A 51 15.94 -13.01 -6.05
C LEU A 51 15.83 -14.51 -5.76
N ASN A 52 16.73 -15.31 -6.35
CA ASN A 52 16.91 -16.70 -5.95
C ASN A 52 18.16 -16.78 -5.08
N GLU A 53 18.01 -17.29 -3.89
CA GLU A 53 19.10 -17.40 -2.91
C GLU A 53 19.20 -18.84 -2.38
N ARG A 54 20.42 -19.20 -1.96
CA ARG A 54 20.71 -20.50 -1.39
C ARG A 54 21.32 -20.34 -0.01
N PHE A 55 20.61 -20.76 1.00
CA PHE A 55 21.10 -20.73 2.38
C PHE A 55 21.55 -22.13 2.81
N ARG A 56 22.70 -22.24 3.46
CA ARG A 56 23.12 -23.48 4.07
C ARG A 56 22.16 -23.82 5.22
N SER A 57 21.87 -25.09 5.44
CA SER A 57 20.94 -25.52 6.49
C SER A 57 21.32 -25.05 7.89
N SER A 58 22.61 -24.79 8.12
CA SER A 58 23.15 -24.28 9.40
C SER A 58 23.14 -22.74 9.49
N GLU A 59 22.82 -22.02 8.44
CA GLU A 59 22.75 -20.57 8.48
C GLU A 59 21.58 -20.09 9.30
N THR A 60 21.78 -18.99 10.00
CA THR A 60 20.75 -18.30 10.76
C THR A 60 20.21 -17.15 9.91
N ILE A 61 18.88 -17.07 9.78
CA ILE A 61 18.17 -16.06 9.01
C ILE A 61 17.33 -15.23 9.95
N GLU A 62 17.29 -13.95 9.74
CA GLU A 62 16.44 -13.03 10.48
C GLU A 62 15.03 -13.04 9.87
N LYS A 63 14.08 -13.64 10.59
CA LYS A 63 12.64 -13.57 10.25
C LYS A 63 12.11 -12.23 10.78
N ALA A 64 11.54 -11.44 9.89
CA ALA A 64 10.85 -10.22 10.23
C ALA A 64 9.35 -10.49 10.45
N GLU A 65 8.72 -9.69 11.28
CA GLU A 65 7.27 -9.77 11.52
C GLU A 65 6.62 -8.52 10.95
N LEU A 66 5.61 -8.76 10.11
CA LEU A 66 4.75 -7.71 9.60
C LEU A 66 3.60 -7.54 10.59
N GLU A 67 3.48 -6.36 11.15
CA GLU A 67 2.39 -5.98 12.03
C GLU A 67 1.52 -4.92 11.34
N GLU A 68 0.21 -5.14 11.29
CA GLU A 68 -0.75 -4.19 10.77
C GLU A 68 -1.52 -3.55 11.91
N LYS A 69 -1.56 -2.22 11.93
CA LYS A 69 -2.27 -1.43 12.93
C LYS A 69 -3.18 -0.42 12.25
N LYS A 70 -4.28 -0.07 12.92
CA LYS A 70 -5.24 0.93 12.45
C LYS A 70 -4.99 2.28 13.08
N PHE A 71 -4.99 3.29 12.23
CA PHE A 71 -4.75 4.68 12.58
C PHE A 71 -5.83 5.58 12.00
N ASN A 72 -6.09 6.69 12.68
CA ASN A 72 -6.84 7.80 12.13
C ASN A 72 -5.88 8.88 11.64
N PHE A 73 -6.11 9.35 10.44
CA PHE A 73 -5.37 10.48 9.90
C PHE A 73 -5.74 11.76 10.66
N LEU A 74 -4.72 12.55 11.03
CA LEU A 74 -4.89 13.82 11.74
C LEU A 74 -4.73 15.00 10.79
N TYR A 75 -3.52 15.22 10.29
CA TYR A 75 -3.20 16.35 9.40
C TYR A 75 -1.94 16.08 8.59
N LEU A 76 -1.71 16.95 7.60
CA LEU A 76 -0.47 17.02 6.80
C LEU A 76 0.36 18.21 7.25
N ASP A 77 1.68 18.04 7.29
CA ASP A 77 2.64 19.14 7.24
C ASP A 77 3.37 19.16 5.87
N GLU A 78 4.46 19.90 5.75
CA GLU A 78 5.18 20.01 4.47
C GLU A 78 5.75 18.68 3.97
N GLU A 79 6.25 17.83 4.87
CA GLU A 79 6.98 16.60 4.54
C GLU A 79 6.25 15.32 4.97
N ASN A 80 5.39 15.41 5.99
CA ASN A 80 4.84 14.24 6.67
C ASN A 80 3.31 14.21 6.69
N CYS A 81 2.80 13.01 6.89
CA CYS A 81 1.42 12.71 7.26
C CYS A 81 1.40 12.30 8.73
N HIS A 82 0.52 12.88 9.53
CA HIS A 82 0.38 12.60 10.96
C HIS A 82 -0.83 11.74 11.23
N PHE A 83 -0.64 10.69 12.02
CA PHE A 83 -1.66 9.70 12.34
C PHE A 83 -1.70 9.42 13.83
N MET A 84 -2.84 8.95 14.31
CA MET A 84 -3.04 8.51 15.70
C MET A 84 -3.52 7.07 15.72
N GLU A 85 -2.85 6.20 16.44
CA GLU A 85 -3.25 4.80 16.59
C GLU A 85 -4.59 4.69 17.34
N ASN A 86 -5.48 3.86 16.80
CA ASN A 86 -6.85 3.76 17.33
C ASN A 86 -6.94 3.08 18.71
N LYS A 87 -5.92 2.30 19.10
CA LYS A 87 -5.91 1.57 20.37
C LYS A 87 -5.12 2.28 21.46
N THR A 88 -3.94 2.77 21.14
CA THR A 88 -3.00 3.36 22.11
C THR A 88 -3.09 4.88 22.17
N PHE A 89 -3.69 5.51 21.13
CA PHE A 89 -3.73 6.96 20.92
C PHE A 89 -2.34 7.59 20.75
N GLU A 90 -1.33 6.78 20.49
CA GLU A 90 -0.01 7.26 20.14
C GLU A 90 -0.01 7.91 18.76
N GLN A 91 0.71 9.02 18.64
CA GLN A 91 0.84 9.73 17.37
C GLN A 91 2.14 9.35 16.67
N ILE A 92 2.04 9.15 15.37
CA ILE A 92 3.19 8.87 14.51
C ILE A 92 3.21 9.81 13.31
N SER A 93 4.41 10.06 12.80
CA SER A 93 4.63 10.85 11.58
C SER A 93 5.24 9.95 10.51
N ILE A 94 4.66 9.96 9.33
CA ILE A 94 5.09 9.17 8.18
C ILE A 94 5.41 10.09 7.01
N PRO A 95 6.58 9.95 6.38
CA PRO A 95 6.93 10.76 5.21
C PRO A 95 5.92 10.62 4.06
N LYS A 96 5.56 11.71 3.42
CA LYS A 96 4.67 11.71 2.23
C LYS A 96 5.19 10.80 1.11
N SER A 97 6.51 10.64 1.01
CA SER A 97 7.14 9.73 0.04
C SER A 97 6.71 8.28 0.19
N LEU A 98 6.32 7.84 1.39
CA LEU A 98 5.82 6.49 1.64
C LEU A 98 4.37 6.29 1.16
N THR A 99 3.61 7.37 1.05
CA THR A 99 2.20 7.34 0.63
C THR A 99 2.03 7.55 -0.87
N GLU A 100 3.10 7.92 -1.58
CA GLU A 100 3.05 8.36 -2.97
C GLU A 100 2.01 9.49 -3.15
N GLU A 101 1.15 9.43 -4.16
CA GLU A 101 0.08 10.42 -4.36
C GLU A 101 -1.16 10.18 -3.46
N LYS A 102 -1.21 9.07 -2.74
CA LYS A 102 -2.35 8.72 -1.87
C LYS A 102 -2.55 9.67 -0.70
N PHE A 103 -1.49 10.42 -0.30
CA PHE A 103 -1.64 11.43 0.75
C PHE A 103 -2.70 12.49 0.42
N LYS A 104 -2.96 12.76 -0.87
CA LYS A 104 -3.99 13.68 -1.33
C LYS A 104 -5.42 13.20 -1.00
N LEU A 105 -5.60 11.89 -0.78
CA LEU A 105 -6.87 11.28 -0.43
C LEU A 105 -7.12 11.24 1.08
N LEU A 106 -6.12 11.58 1.89
CA LEU A 106 -6.23 11.59 3.33
C LEU A 106 -7.13 12.76 3.76
N LYS A 107 -8.13 12.45 4.58
CA LYS A 107 -9.04 13.42 5.20
C LYS A 107 -9.02 13.22 6.70
N GLU A 108 -9.23 14.29 7.46
CA GLU A 108 -9.29 14.24 8.91
C GLU A 108 -10.22 13.13 9.40
N ASN A 109 -9.75 12.35 10.35
CA ASN A 109 -10.41 11.16 10.91
C ASN A 109 -10.61 9.99 9.93
N LEU A 110 -9.98 9.99 8.75
CA LEU A 110 -9.99 8.83 7.88
C LEU A 110 -9.20 7.68 8.52
N GLU A 111 -9.86 6.53 8.72
CA GLU A 111 -9.18 5.32 9.20
C GLU A 111 -8.34 4.70 8.07
N VAL A 112 -7.09 4.42 8.36
CA VAL A 112 -6.14 3.76 7.47
C VAL A 112 -5.50 2.58 8.18
N SER A 113 -5.02 1.59 7.42
CA SER A 113 -4.15 0.53 7.93
C SER A 113 -2.70 0.87 7.61
N ILE A 114 -1.83 0.77 8.60
CA ILE A 114 -0.39 0.97 8.43
C ILE A 114 0.32 -0.32 8.80
N SER A 115 1.10 -0.82 7.86
CA SER A 115 1.94 -2.00 8.06
C SER A 115 3.32 -1.60 8.55
N PHE A 116 3.77 -2.25 9.60
CA PHE A 116 5.08 -2.05 10.20
C PHE A 116 5.94 -3.29 10.02
N MET A 117 7.21 -3.07 9.80
CA MET A 117 8.24 -4.09 9.81
C MET A 117 9.26 -3.72 10.87
N ASP A 118 9.36 -4.54 11.93
CA ASP A 118 10.23 -4.24 13.06
C ASP A 118 10.08 -2.79 13.57
N GLU A 119 8.83 -2.39 13.84
CA GLU A 119 8.42 -1.05 14.30
C GLU A 119 8.59 0.10 13.29
N LYS A 120 9.12 -0.17 12.10
CA LYS A 120 9.25 0.84 11.04
C LYS A 120 8.04 0.79 10.11
N PRO A 121 7.42 1.93 9.78
CA PRO A 121 6.31 1.97 8.84
C PRO A 121 6.81 1.57 7.45
N LEU A 122 6.10 0.63 6.81
CA LEU A 122 6.44 0.08 5.51
C LEU A 122 5.46 0.51 4.42
N SER A 123 4.18 0.49 4.72
CA SER A 123 3.13 0.85 3.77
C SER A 123 1.90 1.39 4.47
N ILE A 124 1.13 2.20 3.74
CA ILE A 124 -0.17 2.72 4.17
C ILE A 124 -1.22 2.23 3.20
N GLU A 125 -2.29 1.67 3.75
CA GLU A 125 -3.46 1.25 2.99
C GLU A 125 -4.66 2.09 3.40
N LEU A 126 -5.25 2.77 2.42
CA LEU A 126 -6.47 3.53 2.58
C LEU A 126 -7.68 2.59 2.42
N PRO A 127 -8.86 2.97 2.93
CA PRO A 127 -10.11 2.30 2.58
C PRO A 127 -10.24 2.22 1.06
N ASN A 128 -10.83 1.14 0.55
CA ASN A 128 -10.98 0.94 -0.90
C ASN A 128 -11.71 2.10 -1.59
N ASN A 129 -12.58 2.78 -0.87
CA ASN A 129 -13.38 3.87 -1.38
C ASN A 129 -13.27 5.09 -0.47
N VAL A 130 -13.11 6.26 -1.07
CA VAL A 130 -13.16 7.56 -0.38
C VAL A 130 -14.11 8.51 -1.07
N GLU A 131 -14.74 9.38 -0.28
CA GLU A 131 -15.56 10.47 -0.82
C GLU A 131 -14.66 11.63 -1.24
N CYS A 132 -14.92 12.18 -2.43
CA CYS A 132 -14.27 13.39 -2.93
C CYS A 132 -15.31 14.33 -3.51
N ILE A 133 -14.97 15.62 -3.58
CA ILE A 133 -15.79 16.64 -4.23
C ILE A 133 -15.14 17.00 -5.56
N VAL A 134 -15.94 17.07 -6.61
CA VAL A 134 -15.48 17.55 -7.91
C VAL A 134 -15.38 19.07 -7.84
N ASP A 135 -14.17 19.59 -7.92
CA ASP A 135 -13.92 21.04 -7.91
C ASP A 135 -14.16 21.64 -9.31
N ILE A 136 -13.45 21.14 -10.29
CA ILE A 136 -13.53 21.65 -11.67
C ILE A 136 -13.75 20.49 -12.64
N THR A 137 -14.77 20.63 -13.50
CA THR A 137 -14.99 19.76 -14.67
C THR A 137 -15.73 20.54 -15.76
N ASP A 138 -15.68 20.04 -16.99
CA ASP A 138 -16.47 20.60 -18.08
C ASP A 138 -17.97 20.47 -17.81
N ALA A 139 -18.77 21.42 -18.35
CA ALA A 139 -20.22 21.39 -18.21
C ALA A 139 -20.80 20.05 -18.73
N ALA A 140 -21.88 19.59 -18.07
CA ALA A 140 -22.63 18.43 -18.56
C ALA A 140 -23.29 18.74 -19.90
N ILE A 141 -22.98 17.96 -20.93
CA ILE A 141 -23.63 18.09 -22.22
C ILE A 141 -24.94 17.31 -22.17
N LYS A 142 -26.08 18.02 -22.19
CA LYS A 142 -27.41 17.41 -22.23
C LYS A 142 -27.59 16.59 -23.50
N GLY A 143 -27.99 15.32 -23.36
CA GLY A 143 -28.32 14.44 -24.48
C GLY A 143 -27.25 13.43 -24.87
N GLN A 144 -26.10 13.37 -24.21
CA GLN A 144 -25.18 12.27 -24.41
C GLN A 144 -25.57 11.08 -23.52
N THR A 145 -25.69 9.90 -24.13
CA THR A 145 -25.93 8.63 -23.42
C THR A 145 -24.72 8.19 -22.67
N ALA A 146 -24.86 7.29 -21.70
CA ALA A 146 -23.78 6.75 -20.86
C ALA A 146 -22.61 6.09 -21.63
N ALA A 147 -22.72 5.95 -22.94
CA ALA A 147 -21.66 5.47 -23.84
C ALA A 147 -20.72 6.58 -24.32
N SER A 148 -20.96 7.83 -23.95
CA SER A 148 -20.08 8.93 -24.32
C SER A 148 -18.83 8.98 -23.45
N SER A 149 -17.74 9.43 -24.06
CA SER A 149 -16.41 9.50 -23.49
C SER A 149 -16.40 10.19 -22.11
N TYR A 150 -15.73 9.59 -21.15
CA TYR A 150 -15.41 10.22 -19.87
C TYR A 150 -14.77 11.59 -20.10
N LYS A 151 -15.01 12.53 -19.21
CA LYS A 151 -14.43 13.88 -19.26
C LYS A 151 -13.46 14.09 -18.07
N PRO A 152 -12.45 14.96 -18.24
CA PRO A 152 -11.53 15.27 -17.16
C PRO A 152 -12.22 16.06 -16.04
N ALA A 153 -11.85 15.75 -14.82
CA ALA A 153 -12.26 16.47 -13.62
C ALA A 153 -11.08 16.63 -12.67
N THR A 154 -11.04 17.75 -11.98
CA THR A 154 -10.12 18.01 -10.86
C THR A 154 -10.93 17.92 -9.57
N LEU A 155 -10.44 17.16 -8.60
CA LEU A 155 -11.06 17.03 -7.29
C LEU A 155 -10.59 18.10 -6.33
N ASP A 156 -11.31 18.30 -5.22
CA ASP A 156 -11.01 19.23 -4.13
C ASP A 156 -9.61 19.06 -3.52
N ASN A 157 -9.03 17.87 -3.67
CA ASN A 157 -7.68 17.53 -3.24
C ASN A 157 -6.60 17.68 -4.33
N GLY A 158 -6.96 18.23 -5.49
CA GLY A 158 -6.07 18.48 -6.63
C GLY A 158 -5.76 17.26 -7.50
N LEU A 159 -6.38 16.09 -7.23
CA LEU A 159 -6.26 14.93 -8.11
C LEU A 159 -7.05 15.15 -9.39
N LYS A 160 -6.47 14.72 -10.52
CA LYS A 160 -7.13 14.72 -11.83
C LYS A 160 -7.57 13.32 -12.17
N ILE A 161 -8.85 13.17 -12.43
CA ILE A 161 -9.49 11.90 -12.78
C ILE A 161 -10.40 12.06 -13.99
N ASN A 162 -10.88 10.95 -14.53
CA ASN A 162 -11.92 10.95 -15.53
C ASN A 162 -13.26 10.61 -14.88
N VAL A 163 -14.30 11.37 -15.21
CA VAL A 163 -15.67 11.18 -14.70
C VAL A 163 -16.67 11.05 -15.84
N PRO A 164 -17.83 10.41 -15.62
CA PRO A 164 -18.90 10.39 -16.61
C PRO A 164 -19.41 11.79 -16.98
N PRO A 165 -20.00 11.97 -18.17
CA PRO A 165 -20.44 13.28 -18.66
C PRO A 165 -21.46 14.00 -17.78
N PHE A 166 -22.27 13.26 -17.01
CA PHE A 166 -23.32 13.81 -16.14
C PHE A 166 -22.81 14.36 -14.80
N VAL A 167 -21.53 14.15 -14.48
CA VAL A 167 -20.93 14.67 -13.24
C VAL A 167 -20.63 16.15 -13.42
N GLU A 168 -20.97 16.97 -12.42
CA GLU A 168 -20.82 18.42 -12.43
C GLU A 168 -19.88 18.88 -11.30
N SER A 169 -19.37 20.11 -11.42
CA SER A 169 -18.63 20.75 -10.34
C SER A 169 -19.52 20.89 -9.11
N GLY A 170 -18.97 20.59 -7.92
CA GLY A 170 -19.70 20.54 -6.64
C GLY A 170 -20.29 19.15 -6.33
N ASP A 171 -20.30 18.22 -7.25
CA ASP A 171 -20.80 16.86 -7.01
C ASP A 171 -19.88 16.10 -6.05
N LYS A 172 -20.51 15.34 -5.15
CA LYS A 172 -19.82 14.34 -4.32
C LYS A 172 -19.74 13.02 -5.05
N ILE A 173 -18.56 12.45 -5.08
CA ILE A 173 -18.31 11.17 -5.74
C ILE A 173 -17.57 10.20 -4.82
N ILE A 174 -17.68 8.93 -5.11
CA ILE A 174 -16.83 7.88 -4.56
C ILE A 174 -15.71 7.60 -5.55
N LEU A 175 -14.49 7.60 -5.04
CA LEU A 175 -13.27 7.23 -5.75
C LEU A 175 -12.74 5.90 -5.21
N ASP A 176 -12.32 5.00 -6.09
CA ASP A 176 -11.54 3.81 -5.69
C ASP A 176 -10.08 4.25 -5.44
N THR A 177 -9.58 4.04 -4.23
CA THR A 177 -8.24 4.50 -3.82
C THR A 177 -7.10 3.71 -4.44
N ARG A 178 -7.37 2.53 -5.01
CA ARG A 178 -6.37 1.63 -5.61
C ARG A 178 -6.11 1.98 -7.07
N THR A 179 -7.17 2.32 -7.81
CA THR A 179 -7.11 2.64 -9.24
C THR A 179 -7.19 4.12 -9.52
N LEU A 180 -7.61 4.94 -8.52
CA LEU A 180 -7.91 6.37 -8.64
C LEU A 180 -9.01 6.64 -9.67
N GLU A 181 -9.98 5.72 -9.78
CA GLU A 181 -11.08 5.81 -10.73
C GLU A 181 -12.39 6.16 -10.03
N TYR A 182 -13.24 6.86 -10.77
CA TYR A 182 -14.60 7.15 -10.37
C TYR A 182 -15.42 5.86 -10.21
N VAL A 183 -16.12 5.73 -9.09
CA VAL A 183 -17.02 4.59 -8.83
C VAL A 183 -18.48 4.99 -9.01
N LYS A 184 -18.93 6.03 -8.30
CA LYS A 184 -20.30 6.53 -8.38
C LYS A 184 -20.43 7.96 -7.84
N LYS A 185 -21.50 8.63 -8.25
CA LYS A 185 -21.95 9.90 -7.66
C LYS A 185 -22.78 9.60 -6.40
N ILE A 186 -22.63 10.44 -5.38
CA ILE A 186 -23.44 10.43 -4.16
C ILE A 186 -24.50 11.53 -4.31
N ASN A 187 -25.74 11.19 -4.02
CA ASN A 187 -26.86 12.14 -3.99
C ASN A 187 -26.98 12.77 -2.62
#